data_8369756bbdb19d2425cc59bd5b95e966
#
_entry.id   8369756bbdb19d2425cc59bd5b95e966
#
_cell.length_a   1.000
_cell.length_b   1.000
_cell.length_c   1.000
_cell.angle_alpha   90.00
_cell.angle_beta   90.00
_cell.angle_gamma   90.00
#
_symmetry.space_group_name_H-M   'P 1'
#
loop_
_entity.id
_entity.type
_entity.pdbx_description
1 polymer ?
#
loop_
_entity_poly.entity_id
_entity_poly.type
_entity_poly.pdbx_seq_one_letter_code
_entity_poly.pdbx_strand_id
1 'polypeptide(L)'
;MLDYRIAEDAQLDSGIRHHVATLRAEGVETFESCEGGAGHAYHEPTVRFYGDRSEGHRAFAVALRSGLRAKELRRVWPVVEDEPTGPWWELVFAP
;
A
#
# COMPACT_ATOMS: atom_id res chain seq x y z
N MET A 1 15.14 18.37 12.17
CA MET A 1 15.05 16.91 12.01
C MET A 1 14.41 16.62 10.66
N LEU A 2 14.95 15.66 9.94
CA LEU A 2 14.37 15.25 8.68
C LEU A 2 12.97 14.69 8.92
N ASP A 3 12.02 15.15 8.12
CA ASP A 3 10.67 14.61 8.18
C ASP A 3 10.70 13.13 7.76
N TYR A 4 10.16 12.27 8.60
CA TYR A 4 10.13 10.84 8.36
C TYR A 4 9.44 10.50 7.03
N ARG A 5 8.37 11.21 6.69
CA ARG A 5 7.64 10.98 5.44
C ARG A 5 8.47 11.33 4.21
N ILE A 6 9.24 12.42 4.30
CA ILE A 6 10.11 12.83 3.19
C ILE A 6 11.19 11.77 2.97
N ALA A 7 11.80 11.28 4.05
CA ALA A 7 12.81 10.23 3.94
C ALA A 7 12.23 8.95 3.35
N GLU A 8 11.03 8.57 3.79
CA GLU A 8 10.34 7.40 3.28
C GLU A 8 10.00 7.56 1.81
N ASP A 9 9.44 8.71 1.43
CA ASP A 9 9.09 8.98 0.03
C ASP A 9 10.30 8.95 -0.88
N ALA A 10 11.44 9.45 -0.42
CA ALA A 10 12.68 9.41 -1.19
C ALA A 10 13.19 7.99 -1.44
N GLN A 11 12.80 7.04 -0.59
CA GLN A 11 13.18 5.63 -0.70
C GLN A 11 12.18 4.79 -1.48
N LEU A 12 11.03 5.35 -1.85
CA LEU A 12 10.01 4.61 -2.57
C LEU A 12 10.42 4.37 -4.02
N ASP A 13 10.06 3.22 -4.56
CA ASP A 13 10.19 2.91 -5.97
C ASP A 13 9.43 3.96 -6.79
N SER A 14 10.02 4.44 -7.88
CA SER A 14 9.41 5.48 -8.68
C SER A 14 8.05 5.05 -9.27
N GLY A 15 7.89 3.77 -9.57
CA GLY A 15 6.66 3.23 -10.15
C GLY A 15 5.48 3.15 -9.20
N ILE A 16 5.69 3.38 -7.89
CA ILE A 16 4.62 3.32 -6.89
C ILE A 16 4.45 4.63 -6.12
N ARG A 17 5.36 5.57 -6.32
CA ARG A 17 5.38 6.82 -5.54
C ARG A 17 4.08 7.61 -5.63
N HIS A 18 3.53 7.73 -6.82
CA HIS A 18 2.27 8.46 -7.02
C HIS A 18 1.10 7.79 -6.29
N HIS A 19 1.03 6.46 -6.32
CA HIS A 19 -0.01 5.69 -5.62
C HIS A 19 0.05 5.96 -4.12
N VAL A 20 1.23 5.87 -3.54
CA VAL A 20 1.43 6.11 -2.11
C VAL A 20 1.07 7.54 -1.74
N ALA A 21 1.53 8.52 -2.51
CA ALA A 21 1.25 9.93 -2.26
C ALA A 21 -0.26 10.21 -2.30
N THR A 22 -0.96 9.64 -3.27
CA THR A 22 -2.40 9.80 -3.41
C THR A 22 -3.16 9.24 -2.21
N LEU A 23 -2.79 8.02 -1.77
CA LEU A 23 -3.42 7.40 -0.62
C LEU A 23 -3.13 8.17 0.67
N ARG A 24 -1.89 8.59 0.88
CA ARG A 24 -1.51 9.36 2.07
C ARG A 24 -2.19 10.71 2.13
N ALA A 25 -2.38 11.36 0.99
CA ALA A 25 -3.08 12.65 0.94
C ALA A 25 -4.51 12.53 1.47
N GLU A 26 -5.11 11.34 1.36
CA GLU A 26 -6.45 11.05 1.86
C GLU A 26 -6.43 10.38 3.25
N GLY A 27 -5.28 10.39 3.92
CA GLY A 27 -5.16 9.87 5.27
C GLY A 27 -5.02 8.37 5.40
N VAL A 28 -4.74 7.65 4.31
CA VAL A 28 -4.49 6.21 4.37
C VAL A 28 -3.10 5.97 4.97
N GLU A 29 -3.04 5.16 6.01
CA GLU A 29 -1.82 4.93 6.77
C GLU A 29 -0.98 3.81 6.12
N THR A 30 -0.27 4.16 5.06
CA THR A 30 0.58 3.22 4.33
C THR A 30 1.88 2.96 5.10
N PHE A 31 2.38 1.73 5.04
CA PHE A 31 3.63 1.39 5.70
C PHE A 31 4.62 0.63 4.82
N GLU A 32 4.17 0.07 3.70
CA GLU A 32 5.05 -0.64 2.78
C GLU A 32 4.49 -0.54 1.37
N SER A 33 5.38 -0.48 0.38
CA SER A 33 4.98 -0.44 -1.01
C SER A 33 6.05 -1.05 -1.91
N CYS A 34 5.62 -1.53 -3.08
CA CYS A 34 6.51 -2.10 -4.08
C CYS A 34 5.93 -1.82 -5.46
N GLU A 35 6.76 -1.38 -6.41
CA GLU A 35 6.31 -1.10 -7.77
C GLU A 35 6.02 -2.36 -8.58
N GLY A 36 6.43 -3.52 -8.09
CA GLY A 36 6.23 -4.79 -8.77
C GLY A 36 7.29 -5.07 -9.81
N GLY A 37 7.18 -6.24 -10.43
CA GLY A 37 8.07 -6.66 -11.51
C GLY A 37 9.13 -7.66 -11.06
N ALA A 38 9.96 -8.06 -12.02
CA ALA A 38 11.02 -9.04 -11.77
C ALA A 38 12.02 -8.50 -10.76
N GLY A 39 12.39 -9.33 -9.79
CA GLY A 39 13.34 -8.95 -8.74
C GLY A 39 12.76 -8.16 -7.58
N HIS A 40 11.48 -7.82 -7.63
CA HIS A 40 10.77 -7.13 -6.55
C HIS A 40 10.05 -8.12 -5.64
N ALA A 41 9.70 -7.67 -4.43
CA ALA A 41 9.00 -8.50 -3.46
C ALA A 41 7.61 -8.95 -3.95
N TYR A 42 6.99 -8.15 -4.81
CA TYR A 42 5.69 -8.44 -5.41
C TYR A 42 5.79 -8.42 -6.93
N HIS A 43 4.98 -9.24 -7.58
CA HIS A 43 4.92 -9.24 -9.05
C HIS A 43 4.24 -7.99 -9.60
N GLU A 44 3.30 -7.42 -8.84
CA GLU A 44 2.49 -6.29 -9.25
C GLU A 44 2.64 -5.15 -8.26
N PRO A 45 2.40 -3.90 -8.69
CA PRO A 45 2.44 -2.77 -7.77
C PRO A 45 1.50 -3.00 -6.59
N THR A 46 2.02 -2.88 -5.38
CA THR A 46 1.28 -3.20 -4.17
C THR A 46 1.58 -2.18 -3.08
N VAL A 47 0.54 -1.75 -2.36
CA VAL A 47 0.68 -0.86 -1.20
C VAL A 47 0.02 -1.53 -0.01
N ARG A 48 0.73 -1.62 1.10
CA ARG A 48 0.22 -2.12 2.38
C ARG A 48 -0.16 -0.96 3.28
N PHE A 49 -1.28 -1.12 3.98
CA PHE A 49 -1.73 -0.08 4.90
C PHE A 49 -2.51 -0.69 6.07
N TYR A 50 -2.52 0.06 7.17
CA TYR A 50 -3.26 -0.34 8.36
C TYR A 50 -4.69 0.18 8.30
N GLY A 51 -5.52 -0.36 9.16
CA GLY A 51 -6.88 0.11 9.37
C GLY A 51 -7.86 -1.02 9.53
N ASP A 52 -9.06 -0.66 9.98
CA ASP A 52 -10.14 -1.60 10.17
C ASP A 52 -10.79 -1.97 8.83
N ARG A 53 -11.90 -2.67 8.91
CA ARG A 53 -12.63 -3.13 7.73
C ARG A 53 -13.06 -1.97 6.83
N SER A 54 -13.55 -0.90 7.42
CA SER A 54 -14.01 0.26 6.64
C SER A 54 -12.85 0.98 5.95
N GLU A 55 -11.66 0.95 6.53
CA GLU A 55 -10.49 1.60 5.96
C GLU A 55 -10.06 0.93 4.65
N GLY A 56 -10.16 -0.39 4.56
CA GLY A 56 -9.86 -1.09 3.32
C GLY A 56 -10.76 -0.62 2.18
N HIS A 57 -12.05 -0.53 2.44
CA HIS A 57 -13.01 -0.06 1.44
C HIS A 57 -12.79 1.41 1.10
N ARG A 58 -12.47 2.24 2.09
CA ARG A 58 -12.19 3.66 1.89
C ARG A 58 -10.98 3.86 0.99
N ALA A 59 -9.89 3.14 1.26
CA ALA A 59 -8.67 3.23 0.44
C ALA A 59 -8.94 2.79 -0.99
N PHE A 60 -9.72 1.73 -1.17
CA PHE A 60 -10.10 1.26 -2.50
C PHE A 60 -10.90 2.33 -3.25
N ALA A 61 -11.86 2.97 -2.57
CA ALA A 61 -12.65 4.05 -3.17
C ALA A 61 -11.76 5.24 -3.57
N VAL A 62 -10.79 5.60 -2.73
CA VAL A 62 -9.82 6.65 -3.05
C VAL A 62 -9.05 6.29 -4.33
N ALA A 63 -8.58 5.05 -4.41
CA ALA A 63 -7.84 4.59 -5.58
C ALA A 63 -8.69 4.69 -6.85
N LEU A 64 -9.93 4.26 -6.80
CA LEU A 64 -10.82 4.29 -7.95
C LEU A 64 -11.07 5.72 -8.44
N ARG A 65 -11.46 6.63 -7.53
CA ARG A 65 -11.79 8.00 -7.93
C ARG A 65 -10.57 8.81 -8.35
N SER A 66 -9.38 8.37 -7.94
CA SER A 66 -8.13 9.04 -8.28
C SER A 66 -7.48 8.50 -9.56
N GLY A 67 -8.14 7.55 -10.22
CA GLY A 67 -7.63 6.98 -11.46
C GLY A 67 -6.49 5.98 -11.27
N LEU A 68 -6.23 5.54 -10.06
CA LEU A 68 -5.28 4.47 -9.81
C LEU A 68 -5.95 3.16 -10.20
N ARG A 69 -5.28 2.35 -10.99
CA ARG A 69 -5.89 1.14 -11.53
C ARG A 69 -5.80 -0.01 -10.54
N ALA A 70 -6.56 0.09 -9.45
CA ALA A 70 -6.64 -0.95 -8.43
C ALA A 70 -7.34 -2.17 -9.02
N LYS A 71 -6.75 -3.33 -8.84
CA LYS A 71 -7.30 -4.59 -9.35
C LYS A 71 -7.63 -5.59 -8.25
N GLU A 72 -7.10 -5.41 -7.04
CA GLU A 72 -7.35 -6.36 -5.95
C GLU A 72 -7.17 -5.68 -4.60
N LEU A 73 -8.03 -6.04 -3.65
CA LEU A 73 -7.92 -5.60 -2.26
C LEU A 73 -7.89 -6.86 -1.41
N ARG A 74 -6.84 -7.00 -0.57
CA ARG A 74 -6.65 -8.18 0.27
C ARG A 74 -6.56 -7.81 1.74
N ARG A 75 -7.18 -8.62 2.58
CA ARG A 75 -6.99 -8.57 4.03
C ARG A 75 -5.98 -9.66 4.38
N VAL A 76 -4.88 -9.30 5.05
CA VAL A 76 -3.74 -10.19 5.23
C VAL A 76 -3.46 -10.45 6.71
N TRP A 77 -3.31 -11.72 7.05
CA TRP A 77 -2.94 -12.18 8.39
C TRP A 77 -1.64 -12.98 8.29
N PRO A 78 -0.47 -12.32 8.30
CA PRO A 78 0.79 -13.08 8.24
C PRO A 78 0.98 -13.90 9.51
N VAL A 79 1.64 -15.03 9.35
CA VAL A 79 1.97 -15.89 10.49
C VAL A 79 3.46 -15.73 10.79
N VAL A 80 3.78 -15.31 12.01
CA VAL A 80 5.14 -15.14 12.48
C VAL A 80 5.28 -15.95 13.77
N GLU A 81 6.25 -16.86 13.79
CA GLU A 81 6.50 -17.73 14.94
C GLU A 81 5.21 -18.46 15.39
N ASP A 82 4.51 -19.03 14.41
CA ASP A 82 3.27 -19.78 14.60
C ASP A 82 2.07 -18.96 15.10
N GLU A 83 2.19 -17.63 15.11
CA GLU A 83 1.12 -16.75 15.55
C GLU A 83 0.64 -15.88 14.38
N PRO A 84 -0.67 -15.74 14.19
CA PRO A 84 -1.17 -14.78 13.22
C PRO A 84 -0.92 -13.35 13.71
N THR A 85 -0.33 -12.55 12.86
CA THR A 85 -0.06 -11.13 13.15
C THR A 85 -0.94 -10.27 12.23
N GLY A 86 -0.91 -8.97 12.41
CA GLY A 86 -1.76 -8.08 11.65
C GLY A 86 -3.14 -7.96 12.28
N PRO A 87 -4.23 -7.89 11.48
CA PRO A 87 -4.20 -7.88 10.02
C PRO A 87 -3.80 -6.52 9.47
N TRP A 88 -3.42 -6.54 8.20
CA TRP A 88 -3.32 -5.31 7.43
C TRP A 88 -3.98 -5.49 6.07
N TRP A 89 -3.97 -4.43 5.27
CA TRP A 89 -4.53 -4.43 3.94
C TRP A 89 -3.44 -4.39 2.88
N GLU A 90 -3.71 -5.01 1.75
CA GLU A 90 -2.90 -4.86 0.55
C GLU A 90 -3.79 -4.41 -0.59
N LEU A 91 -3.41 -3.31 -1.22
CA LEU A 91 -4.07 -2.83 -2.42
C LEU A 91 -3.13 -3.08 -3.59
N VAL A 92 -3.59 -3.87 -4.56
CA VAL A 92 -2.80 -4.30 -5.71
C VAL A 92 -3.29 -3.54 -6.93
N PHE A 93 -2.35 -3.03 -7.72
CA PHE A 93 -2.64 -2.21 -8.89
C PHE A 93 -2.19 -2.90 -10.16
N ALA A 94 -2.82 -2.56 -11.27
CA ALA A 94 -2.35 -2.97 -12.57
C ALA A 94 -0.98 -2.33 -12.85
N PRO A 95 -0.08 -3.05 -13.55
CA PRO A 95 1.23 -2.52 -13.89
C PRO A 95 1.17 -1.24 -14.71
#